data_b19e74e4054c0b89b157965f3323154a
#
_entry.id   b19e74e4054c0b89b157965f3323154a
#
_cell.length_a   1.000
_cell.length_b   1.000
_cell.length_c   1.000
_cell.angle_alpha   90.00
_cell.angle_beta   90.00
_cell.angle_gamma   90.00
#
_symmetry.space_group_name_H-M   'P 1'
#
loop_
_entity.id
_entity.type
_entity.pdbx_description
1 polymer ?
#
loop_
_entity_poly.entity_id
_entity_poly.type
_entity_poly.pdbx_seq_one_letter_code
_entity_poly.pdbx_strand_id
1 'polypeptide(L)'
;MDFTGKRVGVIGTGATAIQAIPEIAKQAAHLTIFQRRPNWAAPLHNAPIGKAEMEEIKTRYEEIHARCAETPSWFIHEADRRRTMDVPPEERAAFWEKLYAEPGFGIWMGNFRDILTDETANAAISAFIAGKIRQRVKDPKVADKLIPKDHGFGTRRVPLESGYFETFNRDNVTLVDVINDEPIECITPEGVRTARRDHACDILIYATGFDGVTGAFDRIDIRGPGGVRLKDVWADGPRTCLGLQPDGFPNLLMVLGPHTARGNIPRAIEHGVEWHTGLLRFMRAHNLTRVETRPEQVAEWTETVIKASEALLSSKVDSWQTGVNRNVEGRTVRRVLGYNGNGMHYRRKCEEVAAGGYREFAFR
;
A
#
# COMPACT_ATOMS: atom_id res chain seq x y z
N MET A 1 3.95 24.74 -5.34
CA MET A 1 2.72 25.54 -5.15
C MET A 1 2.90 26.26 -3.82
N ASP A 2 2.57 27.55 -3.77
CA ASP A 2 2.68 28.35 -2.53
C ASP A 2 1.30 28.40 -1.84
N PHE A 3 1.28 28.00 -0.57
CA PHE A 3 0.08 27.99 0.28
C PHE A 3 0.01 29.18 1.22
N THR A 4 1.01 30.06 1.21
CA THR A 4 1.12 31.19 2.14
C THR A 4 -0.09 32.09 2.06
N GLY A 5 -0.77 32.29 3.20
CA GLY A 5 -1.95 33.14 3.31
C GLY A 5 -3.22 32.61 2.63
N LYS A 6 -3.21 31.37 2.12
CA LYS A 6 -4.35 30.75 1.43
C LYS A 6 -5.21 29.92 2.36
N ARG A 7 -6.51 29.89 2.07
CA ARG A 7 -7.46 28.90 2.65
C ARG A 7 -7.39 27.65 1.78
N VAL A 8 -6.96 26.54 2.36
CA VAL A 8 -6.76 25.29 1.63
C VAL A 8 -7.76 24.25 2.09
N GLY A 9 -8.44 23.61 1.15
CA GLY A 9 -9.28 22.45 1.38
C GLY A 9 -8.55 21.17 0.93
N VAL A 10 -8.57 20.10 1.74
CA VAL A 10 -8.07 18.77 1.37
C VAL A 10 -9.18 17.76 1.50
N ILE A 11 -9.57 17.12 0.40
CA ILE A 11 -10.58 16.04 0.41
C ILE A 11 -9.88 14.69 0.47
N GLY A 12 -10.06 13.99 1.58
CA GLY A 12 -9.47 12.66 1.85
C GLY A 12 -8.39 12.68 2.91
N THR A 13 -8.24 11.54 3.59
CA THR A 13 -7.26 11.27 4.66
C THR A 13 -6.54 9.94 4.42
N GLY A 14 -6.25 9.63 3.16
CA GLY A 14 -5.39 8.52 2.76
C GLY A 14 -3.90 8.87 2.85
N ALA A 15 -3.01 7.98 2.36
CA ALA A 15 -1.56 8.12 2.49
C ALA A 15 -1.02 9.46 1.97
N THR A 16 -1.51 9.93 0.83
CA THR A 16 -1.09 11.22 0.24
C THR A 16 -1.44 12.38 1.17
N ALA A 17 -2.68 12.42 1.67
CA ALA A 17 -3.13 13.47 2.57
C ALA A 17 -2.38 13.45 3.90
N ILE A 18 -2.22 12.28 4.52
CA ILE A 18 -1.50 12.12 5.79
C ILE A 18 -0.10 12.72 5.71
N GLN A 19 0.58 12.59 4.57
CA GLN A 19 1.93 13.11 4.39
C GLN A 19 1.98 14.58 3.94
N ALA A 20 0.96 15.06 3.21
CA ALA A 20 0.92 16.44 2.71
C ALA A 20 0.34 17.44 3.74
N ILE A 21 -0.65 17.04 4.51
CA ILE A 21 -1.37 17.89 5.49
C ILE A 21 -0.42 18.63 6.45
N PRO A 22 0.58 17.97 7.08
CA PRO A 22 1.49 18.66 7.99
C PRO A 22 2.26 19.82 7.33
N GLU A 23 2.68 19.62 6.07
CA GLU A 23 3.46 20.64 5.35
C GLU A 23 2.57 21.79 4.88
N ILE A 24 1.35 21.49 4.42
CA ILE A 24 0.37 22.53 4.03
C ILE A 24 -0.04 23.37 5.23
N ALA A 25 -0.28 22.76 6.38
CA ALA A 25 -0.69 23.44 7.59
C ALA A 25 0.33 24.46 8.12
N LYS A 26 1.61 24.28 7.80
CA LYS A 26 2.67 25.24 8.19
C LYS A 26 2.57 26.56 7.47
N GLN A 27 2.00 26.57 6.26
CA GLN A 27 1.98 27.73 5.35
C GLN A 27 0.57 28.34 5.18
N ALA A 28 -0.47 27.50 5.18
CA ALA A 28 -1.84 27.93 4.94
C ALA A 28 -2.35 28.88 6.02
N ALA A 29 -3.11 29.90 5.62
CA ALA A 29 -3.85 30.73 6.57
C ALA A 29 -4.90 29.90 7.31
N HIS A 30 -5.59 29.03 6.59
CA HIS A 30 -6.49 28.04 7.17
C HIS A 30 -6.51 26.76 6.33
N LEU A 31 -6.54 25.60 7.00
CA LEU A 31 -6.62 24.28 6.36
C LEU A 31 -7.87 23.55 6.82
N THR A 32 -8.76 23.25 5.87
CA THR A 32 -9.95 22.42 6.12
C THR A 32 -9.72 21.03 5.53
N ILE A 33 -9.87 20.01 6.36
CA ILE A 33 -9.67 18.61 5.97
C ILE A 33 -11.02 17.90 5.96
N PHE A 34 -11.45 17.45 4.80
CA PHE A 34 -12.70 16.73 4.58
C PHE A 34 -12.44 15.22 4.65
N GLN A 35 -12.75 14.61 5.79
CA GLN A 35 -12.47 13.21 6.07
C GLN A 35 -13.71 12.34 5.83
N ARG A 36 -13.59 11.39 4.90
CA ARG A 36 -14.61 10.34 4.74
C ARG A 36 -14.39 9.18 5.72
N ARG A 37 -13.14 8.73 5.87
CA ARG A 37 -12.73 7.66 6.78
C ARG A 37 -11.29 7.90 7.21
N PRO A 38 -10.97 7.77 8.50
CA PRO A 38 -9.60 7.82 8.95
C PRO A 38 -8.79 6.63 8.45
N ASN A 39 -7.48 6.74 8.47
CA ASN A 39 -6.58 5.63 8.23
C ASN A 39 -5.55 5.56 9.37
N TRP A 40 -5.11 4.36 9.70
CA TRP A 40 -4.00 4.16 10.61
C TRP A 40 -2.72 4.74 10.01
N ALA A 41 -1.93 5.39 10.84
CA ALA A 41 -0.61 5.90 10.48
C ALA A 41 0.36 5.68 11.64
N ALA A 42 1.65 5.62 11.35
CA ALA A 42 2.70 5.45 12.35
C ALA A 42 3.82 6.48 12.11
N PRO A 43 4.56 6.89 13.15
CA PRO A 43 5.64 7.83 12.99
C PRO A 43 6.74 7.32 12.06
N LEU A 44 7.22 8.19 11.17
CA LEU A 44 8.38 7.91 10.34
C LEU A 44 9.69 8.09 11.10
N HIS A 45 9.70 9.02 12.05
CA HIS A 45 10.93 9.50 12.71
C HIS A 45 11.99 9.95 11.72
N ASN A 46 11.55 10.67 10.66
CA ASN A 46 12.46 11.19 9.65
C ASN A 46 13.38 12.25 10.25
N ALA A 47 14.67 12.06 10.07
CA ALA A 47 15.71 12.97 10.52
C ALA A 47 16.72 13.23 9.39
N PRO A 48 17.43 14.36 9.40
CA PRO A 48 18.54 14.58 8.49
C PRO A 48 19.63 13.52 8.69
N ILE A 49 20.13 12.95 7.60
CA ILE A 49 21.25 12.00 7.62
C ILE A 49 22.54 12.82 7.52
N GLY A 50 23.39 12.71 8.53
CA GLY A 50 24.68 13.36 8.55
C GLY A 50 25.68 12.72 7.59
N LYS A 51 26.76 13.48 7.22
CA LYS A 51 27.78 12.96 6.29
C LYS A 51 28.45 11.67 6.80
N ALA A 52 28.78 11.60 8.08
CA ALA A 52 29.42 10.42 8.70
C ALA A 52 28.47 9.20 8.65
N GLU A 53 27.20 9.38 9.00
CA GLU A 53 26.17 8.34 8.94
C GLU A 53 25.96 7.85 7.49
N MET A 54 25.91 8.77 6.51
CA MET A 54 25.81 8.40 5.10
C MET A 54 27.00 7.57 4.64
N GLU A 55 28.23 7.93 5.03
CA GLU A 55 29.43 7.15 4.69
C GLU A 55 29.39 5.77 5.34
N GLU A 56 28.95 5.65 6.59
CA GLU A 56 28.75 4.36 7.26
C GLU A 56 27.72 3.49 6.53
N ILE A 57 26.54 4.05 6.19
CA ILE A 57 25.50 3.33 5.43
C ILE A 57 26.07 2.81 4.10
N LYS A 58 26.87 3.61 3.38
CA LYS A 58 27.46 3.21 2.11
C LYS A 58 28.42 2.01 2.27
N THR A 59 29.18 1.92 3.35
CA THR A 59 30.06 0.77 3.59
C THR A 59 29.31 -0.52 3.84
N ARG A 60 28.01 -0.43 4.20
CA ARG A 60 27.13 -1.56 4.54
C ARG A 60 26.09 -1.87 3.46
N TYR A 61 26.14 -1.27 2.29
CA TYR A 61 25.13 -1.50 1.24
C TYR A 61 24.97 -2.97 0.88
N GLU A 62 26.05 -3.72 0.74
CA GLU A 62 25.99 -5.15 0.41
C GLU A 62 25.26 -5.95 1.51
N GLU A 63 25.58 -5.69 2.78
CA GLU A 63 24.91 -6.31 3.93
C GLU A 63 23.43 -5.97 3.97
N ILE A 64 23.08 -4.67 3.81
CA ILE A 64 21.69 -4.19 3.80
C ILE A 64 20.92 -4.84 2.65
N HIS A 65 21.48 -4.91 1.47
CA HIS A 65 20.85 -5.51 0.30
C HIS A 65 20.66 -7.02 0.47
N ALA A 66 21.65 -7.73 0.99
CA ALA A 66 21.56 -9.16 1.31
C ALA A 66 20.44 -9.39 2.35
N ARG A 67 20.44 -8.62 3.43
CA ARG A 67 19.38 -8.70 4.45
C ARG A 67 17.98 -8.48 3.86
N CYS A 68 17.81 -7.47 3.01
CA CYS A 68 16.52 -7.22 2.35
C CYS A 68 16.11 -8.40 1.45
N ALA A 69 17.04 -9.06 0.79
CA ALA A 69 16.73 -10.20 -0.07
C ALA A 69 16.25 -11.43 0.70
N GLU A 70 16.60 -11.54 2.00
CA GLU A 70 16.27 -12.67 2.89
C GLU A 70 15.01 -12.45 3.73
N THR A 71 14.29 -11.32 3.56
CA THR A 71 13.08 -11.04 4.31
C THR A 71 11.81 -11.22 3.47
N PRO A 72 10.67 -11.58 4.10
CA PRO A 72 9.42 -11.79 3.38
C PRO A 72 8.90 -10.60 2.57
N SER A 73 9.21 -9.38 3.01
CA SER A 73 8.75 -8.13 2.39
C SER A 73 9.83 -7.36 1.65
N TRP A 74 11.05 -7.92 1.56
CA TRP A 74 12.24 -7.29 0.97
C TRP A 74 12.66 -5.95 1.59
N PHE A 75 12.17 -5.66 2.81
CA PHE A 75 12.67 -4.63 3.70
C PHE A 75 13.64 -5.23 4.71
N ILE A 76 14.37 -4.39 5.45
CA ILE A 76 15.27 -4.83 6.53
C ILE A 76 14.52 -5.47 7.70
N HIS A 77 13.21 -5.21 7.84
CA HIS A 77 12.38 -5.69 8.93
C HIS A 77 11.91 -7.13 8.72
N GLU A 78 11.90 -7.88 9.79
CA GLU A 78 11.33 -9.22 9.88
C GLU A 78 10.39 -9.30 11.08
N ALA A 79 9.26 -9.99 10.91
CA ALA A 79 8.31 -10.15 12.00
C ALA A 79 8.91 -10.94 13.17
N ASP A 80 8.58 -10.53 14.39
CA ASP A 80 8.91 -11.28 15.59
C ASP A 80 8.25 -12.67 15.54
N ARG A 81 8.97 -13.71 15.92
CA ARG A 81 8.51 -15.10 15.85
C ARG A 81 7.42 -15.42 16.87
N ARG A 82 7.28 -14.62 17.92
CA ARG A 82 6.26 -14.81 18.97
C ARG A 82 4.88 -14.44 18.47
N ARG A 83 3.87 -15.02 19.08
CA ARG A 83 2.48 -14.58 18.90
C ARG A 83 2.17 -13.50 19.93
N THR A 84 1.33 -12.57 19.55
CA THR A 84 0.97 -11.39 20.36
C THR A 84 0.43 -11.78 21.75
N MET A 85 -0.47 -12.75 21.81
CA MET A 85 -1.15 -13.11 23.05
C MET A 85 -0.36 -14.08 23.93
N ASP A 86 0.72 -14.68 23.41
CA ASP A 86 1.64 -15.53 24.19
C ASP A 86 2.61 -14.67 25.04
N VAL A 87 2.68 -13.37 24.77
CA VAL A 87 3.56 -12.43 25.49
C VAL A 87 2.77 -11.69 26.58
N PRO A 88 3.30 -11.58 27.80
CA PRO A 88 2.65 -10.84 28.89
C PRO A 88 2.32 -9.40 28.49
N PRO A 89 1.21 -8.82 28.97
CA PRO A 89 0.75 -7.48 28.55
C PRO A 89 1.81 -6.38 28.69
N GLU A 90 2.58 -6.40 29.78
CA GLU A 90 3.62 -5.41 30.05
C GLU A 90 4.80 -5.52 29.08
N GLU A 91 5.28 -6.73 28.83
CA GLU A 91 6.35 -6.99 27.86
C GLU A 91 5.90 -6.64 26.43
N ARG A 92 4.67 -6.99 26.09
CA ARG A 92 4.05 -6.63 24.81
C ARG A 92 3.95 -5.12 24.61
N ALA A 93 3.53 -4.39 25.64
CA ALA A 93 3.49 -2.93 25.61
C ALA A 93 4.88 -2.32 25.44
N ALA A 94 5.88 -2.80 26.19
CA ALA A 94 7.27 -2.35 26.08
C ALA A 94 7.85 -2.62 24.67
N PHE A 95 7.55 -3.78 24.09
CA PHE A 95 7.95 -4.12 22.71
C PHE A 95 7.33 -3.16 21.69
N TRP A 96 6.03 -2.86 21.81
CA TRP A 96 5.38 -1.91 20.91
C TRP A 96 5.86 -0.48 21.10
N GLU A 97 6.16 -0.05 22.33
CA GLU A 97 6.79 1.27 22.59
C GLU A 97 8.14 1.38 21.88
N LYS A 98 8.96 0.33 21.96
CA LYS A 98 10.23 0.28 21.25
C LYS A 98 10.03 0.41 19.74
N LEU A 99 9.17 -0.43 19.13
CA LEU A 99 8.91 -0.39 17.68
C LEU A 99 8.30 0.95 17.24
N TYR A 100 7.47 1.56 18.08
CA TYR A 100 6.84 2.86 17.79
C TYR A 100 7.85 4.01 17.83
N ALA A 101 8.91 3.89 18.61
CA ALA A 101 9.98 4.88 18.74
C ALA A 101 11.08 4.71 17.66
N GLU A 102 11.17 3.55 17.02
CA GLU A 102 12.15 3.28 15.96
C GLU A 102 11.74 3.90 14.63
N PRO A 103 12.68 4.40 13.82
CA PRO A 103 12.37 4.91 12.49
C PRO A 103 11.93 3.81 11.53
N GLY A 104 11.05 4.15 10.58
CA GLY A 104 10.64 3.28 9.49
C GLY A 104 9.46 2.35 9.82
N PHE A 105 9.43 1.18 9.18
CA PHE A 105 8.27 0.28 9.20
C PHE A 105 8.26 -0.76 10.34
N GLY A 106 9.14 -0.65 11.34
CA GLY A 106 9.25 -1.62 12.43
C GLY A 106 7.94 -1.95 13.12
N ILE A 107 7.15 -0.95 13.48
CA ILE A 107 5.85 -1.12 14.15
C ILE A 107 4.83 -1.92 13.31
N TRP A 108 4.96 -1.96 12.01
CA TRP A 108 4.10 -2.74 11.12
C TRP A 108 4.74 -4.06 10.70
N MET A 109 5.97 -4.03 10.17
CA MET A 109 6.62 -5.19 9.55
C MET A 109 7.53 -5.97 10.51
N GLY A 110 8.00 -5.35 11.58
CA GLY A 110 8.81 -5.98 12.63
C GLY A 110 8.00 -6.42 13.86
N ASN A 111 6.67 -6.34 13.78
CA ASN A 111 5.75 -6.68 14.87
C ASN A 111 5.58 -8.20 15.05
N PHE A 112 4.81 -8.63 16.03
CA PHE A 112 4.45 -10.03 16.21
C PHE A 112 3.85 -10.63 14.94
N ARG A 113 4.17 -11.91 14.67
CA ARG A 113 3.86 -12.59 13.39
C ARG A 113 2.37 -12.71 13.08
N ASP A 114 1.49 -12.55 14.06
CA ASP A 114 0.06 -12.82 13.97
C ASP A 114 -0.82 -11.56 13.91
N ILE A 115 -0.26 -10.36 13.99
CA ILE A 115 -1.06 -9.11 13.98
C ILE A 115 -1.91 -8.91 12.73
N LEU A 116 -1.57 -9.56 11.61
CA LEU A 116 -2.30 -9.45 10.36
C LEU A 116 -3.21 -10.65 10.06
N THR A 117 -3.20 -11.68 10.92
CA THR A 117 -3.93 -12.93 10.71
C THR A 117 -4.85 -13.30 11.88
N ASP A 118 -4.60 -12.77 13.07
CA ASP A 118 -5.38 -13.03 14.28
C ASP A 118 -6.14 -11.78 14.71
N GLU A 119 -7.46 -11.87 14.85
CA GLU A 119 -8.32 -10.71 15.17
C GLU A 119 -8.04 -10.15 16.57
N THR A 120 -7.72 -11.01 17.55
CA THR A 120 -7.42 -10.59 18.93
C THR A 120 -6.07 -9.87 18.97
N ALA A 121 -5.06 -10.42 18.30
CA ALA A 121 -3.76 -9.79 18.16
C ALA A 121 -3.87 -8.42 17.46
N ASN A 122 -4.65 -8.35 16.41
CA ASN A 122 -4.87 -7.11 15.66
C ASN A 122 -5.64 -6.06 16.48
N ALA A 123 -6.66 -6.48 17.24
CA ALA A 123 -7.38 -5.58 18.14
C ALA A 123 -6.45 -5.01 19.21
N ALA A 124 -5.53 -5.80 19.77
CA ALA A 124 -4.60 -5.36 20.78
C ALA A 124 -3.62 -4.29 20.27
N ILE A 125 -2.98 -4.49 19.11
CA ILE A 125 -2.12 -3.48 18.49
C ILE A 125 -2.92 -2.24 18.06
N SER A 126 -4.13 -2.41 17.53
CA SER A 126 -5.00 -1.28 17.16
C SER A 126 -5.35 -0.43 18.37
N ALA A 127 -5.62 -1.03 19.54
CA ALA A 127 -5.85 -0.31 20.77
C ALA A 127 -4.62 0.47 21.25
N PHE A 128 -3.42 -0.12 21.12
CA PHE A 128 -2.16 0.56 21.42
C PHE A 128 -1.97 1.80 20.54
N ILE A 129 -2.10 1.68 19.22
CA ILE A 129 -1.96 2.80 18.29
C ILE A 129 -3.04 3.86 18.54
N ALA A 130 -4.29 3.47 18.82
CA ALA A 130 -5.35 4.39 19.19
C ALA A 130 -5.00 5.18 20.48
N GLY A 131 -4.36 4.53 21.44
CA GLY A 131 -3.82 5.19 22.64
C GLY A 131 -2.79 6.26 22.30
N LYS A 132 -1.87 5.96 21.35
CA LYS A 132 -0.87 6.93 20.85
C LYS A 132 -1.52 8.14 20.17
N ILE A 133 -2.56 7.91 19.35
CA ILE A 133 -3.31 9.00 18.71
C ILE A 133 -3.94 9.93 19.79
N ARG A 134 -4.59 9.35 20.79
CA ARG A 134 -5.20 10.12 21.88
C ARG A 134 -4.19 10.92 22.74
N GLN A 135 -2.96 10.44 22.86
CA GLN A 135 -1.89 11.18 23.53
C GLN A 135 -1.39 12.38 22.73
N ARG A 136 -1.44 12.30 21.40
CA ARG A 136 -0.89 13.31 20.49
C ARG A 136 -1.90 14.37 20.07
N VAL A 137 -3.20 14.06 20.10
CA VAL A 137 -4.30 14.97 19.73
C VAL A 137 -4.98 15.47 21.00
N LYS A 138 -4.95 16.80 21.23
CA LYS A 138 -5.42 17.44 22.48
C LYS A 138 -6.94 17.36 22.63
N ASP A 139 -7.70 17.58 21.55
CA ASP A 139 -9.16 17.46 21.58
C ASP A 139 -9.58 15.99 21.45
N PRO A 140 -10.22 15.40 22.49
CA PRO A 140 -10.59 13.99 22.46
C PRO A 140 -11.64 13.66 21.39
N LYS A 141 -12.47 14.64 20.98
CA LYS A 141 -13.45 14.44 19.91
C LYS A 141 -12.77 14.36 18.55
N VAL A 142 -11.74 15.18 18.33
CA VAL A 142 -10.91 15.12 17.13
C VAL A 142 -10.09 13.83 17.11
N ALA A 143 -9.48 13.47 18.24
CA ALA A 143 -8.74 12.21 18.35
C ALA A 143 -9.61 11.00 18.00
N ASP A 144 -10.85 10.96 18.50
CA ASP A 144 -11.78 9.85 18.22
C ASP A 144 -12.19 9.76 16.73
N LYS A 145 -12.31 10.90 16.04
CA LYS A 145 -12.55 10.97 14.60
C LYS A 145 -11.36 10.50 13.76
N LEU A 146 -10.14 10.60 14.27
CA LEU A 146 -8.92 10.20 13.59
C LEU A 146 -8.56 8.71 13.80
N ILE A 147 -9.25 8.02 14.70
CA ILE A 147 -9.07 6.60 14.96
C ILE A 147 -9.99 5.77 14.07
N PRO A 148 -9.46 4.89 13.20
CA PRO A 148 -10.26 3.98 12.40
C PRO A 148 -11.10 3.03 13.26
N LYS A 149 -12.37 2.83 12.88
CA LYS A 149 -13.33 1.94 13.55
C LYS A 149 -13.80 0.81 12.65
N ASP A 150 -13.52 0.91 11.34
CA ASP A 150 -13.98 -0.02 10.31
C ASP A 150 -12.91 -1.03 9.88
N HIS A 151 -11.68 -0.90 10.38
CA HIS A 151 -10.59 -1.81 10.07
C HIS A 151 -9.47 -1.75 11.13
N GLY A 152 -8.75 -2.86 11.29
CA GLY A 152 -7.64 -2.96 12.22
C GLY A 152 -6.31 -2.40 11.67
N PHE A 153 -5.35 -2.16 12.57
CA PHE A 153 -4.02 -1.67 12.21
C PHE A 153 -3.32 -2.62 11.22
N GLY A 154 -2.73 -2.07 10.17
CA GLY A 154 -1.99 -2.84 9.15
C GLY A 154 -2.86 -3.57 8.12
N THR A 155 -4.20 -3.64 8.28
CA THR A 155 -5.09 -4.29 7.30
C THR A 155 -5.32 -3.44 6.05
N ARG A 156 -4.96 -2.16 6.10
CA ARG A 156 -4.68 -1.29 4.95
C ARG A 156 -3.24 -0.82 5.04
N ARG A 157 -2.69 -0.28 3.95
CA ARG A 157 -1.36 0.32 3.98
C ARG A 157 -1.27 1.35 5.11
N VAL A 158 -0.30 1.18 6.00
CA VAL A 158 0.02 2.14 7.05
C VAL A 158 0.96 3.20 6.46
N PRO A 159 0.52 4.45 6.25
CA PRO A 159 1.41 5.56 5.92
C PRO A 159 2.33 5.85 7.10
N LEU A 160 3.60 6.14 6.82
CA LEU A 160 4.49 6.74 7.80
C LEU A 160 4.33 8.26 7.75
N GLU A 161 4.16 8.88 8.91
CA GLU A 161 3.81 10.29 9.05
C GLU A 161 4.86 11.06 9.86
N SER A 162 4.89 12.38 9.69
CA SER A 162 5.75 13.31 10.40
C SER A 162 4.90 14.49 10.90
N GLY A 163 4.32 14.34 12.10
CA GLY A 163 3.52 15.38 12.74
C GLY A 163 2.06 15.47 12.23
N TYR A 164 1.53 14.41 11.61
CA TYR A 164 0.15 14.41 11.10
C TYR A 164 -0.87 14.60 12.23
N PHE A 165 -0.75 13.88 13.33
CA PHE A 165 -1.70 13.97 14.44
C PHE A 165 -1.57 15.29 15.18
N GLU A 166 -0.35 15.81 15.39
CA GLU A 166 -0.11 17.11 16.02
C GLU A 166 -0.66 18.27 15.20
N THR A 167 -0.77 18.10 13.89
CA THR A 167 -1.33 19.12 13.00
C THR A 167 -2.75 19.51 13.39
N PHE A 168 -3.54 18.57 13.92
CA PHE A 168 -4.91 18.84 14.38
C PHE A 168 -4.99 19.61 15.69
N ASN A 169 -3.86 19.89 16.35
CA ASN A 169 -3.79 20.77 17.53
C ASN A 169 -3.57 22.25 17.16
N ARG A 170 -3.46 22.56 15.86
CA ARG A 170 -3.22 23.93 15.38
C ARG A 170 -4.53 24.68 15.23
N ASP A 171 -4.54 25.97 15.57
CA ASP A 171 -5.72 26.85 15.48
C ASP A 171 -6.18 27.07 14.03
N ASN A 172 -5.26 26.94 13.06
CA ASN A 172 -5.55 27.10 11.65
C ASN A 172 -5.98 25.82 10.95
N VAL A 173 -6.34 24.73 11.66
CA VAL A 173 -6.72 23.44 11.09
C VAL A 173 -8.10 23.02 11.56
N THR A 174 -8.95 22.65 10.64
CA THR A 174 -10.30 22.13 10.90
C THR A 174 -10.50 20.76 10.27
N LEU A 175 -10.96 19.78 11.05
CA LEU A 175 -11.39 18.46 10.58
C LEU A 175 -12.89 18.41 10.41
N VAL A 176 -13.35 18.08 9.21
CA VAL A 176 -14.76 17.90 8.85
C VAL A 176 -14.99 16.41 8.56
N ASP A 177 -15.85 15.76 9.35
CA ASP A 177 -16.30 14.39 9.11
C ASP A 177 -17.45 14.43 8.10
N VAL A 178 -17.17 14.06 6.86
CA VAL A 178 -18.15 14.15 5.76
C VAL A 178 -19.10 12.95 5.67
N ILE A 179 -19.00 12.00 6.59
CA ILE A 179 -19.95 10.88 6.68
C ILE A 179 -20.95 11.09 7.82
N ASN A 180 -20.45 11.43 9.00
CA ASN A 180 -21.29 11.42 10.20
C ASN A 180 -21.82 12.80 10.57
N ASP A 181 -21.05 13.85 10.24
CA ASP A 181 -21.39 15.19 10.73
C ASP A 181 -21.85 16.15 9.62
N GLU A 182 -21.13 16.18 8.50
CA GLU A 182 -21.23 17.30 7.56
C GLU A 182 -20.94 16.84 6.10
N PRO A 183 -21.87 16.07 5.48
CA PRO A 183 -21.70 15.56 4.12
C PRO A 183 -21.43 16.66 3.10
N ILE A 184 -20.49 16.40 2.17
CA ILE A 184 -20.24 17.28 1.02
C ILE A 184 -21.44 17.17 0.07
N GLU A 185 -22.01 18.31 -0.32
CA GLU A 185 -23.07 18.41 -1.32
C GLU A 185 -22.51 18.68 -2.71
N CYS A 186 -21.63 19.68 -2.82
CA CYS A 186 -20.99 20.04 -4.09
C CYS A 186 -19.73 20.87 -3.89
N ILE A 187 -18.98 21.02 -4.97
CA ILE A 187 -17.88 21.98 -5.11
C ILE A 187 -18.47 23.24 -5.74
N THR A 188 -18.16 24.40 -5.15
CA THR A 188 -18.57 25.71 -5.65
C THR A 188 -17.34 26.48 -6.16
N PRO A 189 -17.51 27.59 -6.91
CA PRO A 189 -16.39 28.44 -7.29
C PRO A 189 -15.60 29.00 -6.09
N GLU A 190 -16.25 29.14 -4.92
CA GLU A 190 -15.67 29.69 -3.70
C GLU A 190 -15.07 28.62 -2.77
N GLY A 191 -15.37 27.32 -3.01
CA GLY A 191 -14.86 26.24 -2.15
C GLY A 191 -15.74 24.98 -2.12
N VAL A 192 -16.06 24.50 -0.92
CA VAL A 192 -16.82 23.25 -0.70
C VAL A 192 -18.09 23.55 0.07
N ARG A 193 -19.24 23.20 -0.51
CA ARG A 193 -20.53 23.22 0.19
C ARG A 193 -20.80 21.89 0.84
N THR A 194 -21.16 21.95 2.09
CA THR A 194 -21.60 20.80 2.87
C THR A 194 -23.07 20.99 3.30
N ALA A 195 -23.67 19.96 3.85
CA ALA A 195 -25.05 20.03 4.37
C ALA A 195 -25.25 21.06 5.50
N ARG A 196 -24.17 21.56 6.09
CA ARG A 196 -24.26 22.52 7.21
C ARG A 196 -23.82 23.94 6.84
N ARG A 197 -22.82 24.10 5.95
CA ARG A 197 -22.24 25.39 5.61
C ARG A 197 -21.36 25.35 4.36
N ASP A 198 -21.01 26.53 3.88
CA ASP A 198 -19.97 26.70 2.87
C ASP A 198 -18.59 26.83 3.55
N HIS A 199 -17.59 26.09 3.02
CA HIS A 199 -16.21 26.19 3.41
C HIS A 199 -15.43 26.87 2.28
N ALA A 200 -15.04 28.11 2.51
CA ALA A 200 -14.31 28.88 1.52
C ALA A 200 -12.87 28.35 1.37
N CYS A 201 -12.47 28.07 0.14
CA CYS A 201 -11.15 27.58 -0.22
C CYS A 201 -10.62 28.33 -1.43
N ASP A 202 -9.38 28.83 -1.32
CA ASP A 202 -8.65 29.42 -2.45
C ASP A 202 -7.95 28.32 -3.27
N ILE A 203 -7.65 27.18 -2.62
CA ILE A 203 -7.05 25.99 -3.21
C ILE A 203 -7.78 24.76 -2.70
N LEU A 204 -8.16 23.87 -3.60
CA LEU A 204 -8.78 22.58 -3.25
C LEU A 204 -7.91 21.43 -3.76
N ILE A 205 -7.52 20.52 -2.86
CA ILE A 205 -6.69 19.37 -3.13
C ILE A 205 -7.52 18.09 -3.03
N TYR A 206 -7.62 17.36 -4.13
CA TYR A 206 -8.26 16.05 -4.17
C TYR A 206 -7.24 14.96 -3.82
N ALA A 207 -7.27 14.49 -2.58
CA ALA A 207 -6.48 13.35 -2.10
C ALA A 207 -7.34 12.09 -1.98
N THR A 208 -8.24 11.90 -2.95
CA THR A 208 -9.31 10.88 -2.94
C THR A 208 -8.85 9.48 -3.32
N GLY A 209 -7.57 9.33 -3.70
CA GLY A 209 -6.94 8.06 -4.05
C GLY A 209 -6.89 7.79 -5.55
N PHE A 210 -6.27 6.67 -5.89
CA PHE A 210 -6.06 6.22 -7.27
C PHE A 210 -6.71 4.85 -7.47
N ASP A 211 -7.02 4.51 -8.73
CA ASP A 211 -7.36 3.15 -9.11
C ASP A 211 -6.05 2.35 -9.22
N GLY A 212 -5.71 1.68 -8.13
CA GLY A 212 -4.42 1.01 -7.99
C GLY A 212 -4.33 -0.31 -8.75
N VAL A 213 -3.11 -0.75 -9.01
CA VAL A 213 -2.72 -2.05 -9.59
C VAL A 213 -3.22 -2.28 -11.01
N THR A 214 -4.53 -2.49 -11.22
CA THR A 214 -5.11 -2.74 -12.54
C THR A 214 -5.58 -1.49 -13.25
N GLY A 215 -5.78 -0.38 -12.52
CA GLY A 215 -6.35 0.83 -13.12
C GLY A 215 -5.52 1.46 -14.23
N ALA A 216 -4.19 1.35 -14.18
CA ALA A 216 -3.32 1.81 -15.26
C ALA A 216 -3.50 0.96 -16.53
N PHE A 217 -3.64 -0.37 -16.38
CA PHE A 217 -3.89 -1.29 -17.50
C PHE A 217 -5.26 -1.03 -18.16
N ASP A 218 -6.28 -0.70 -17.37
CA ASP A 218 -7.62 -0.42 -17.89
C ASP A 218 -7.69 0.86 -18.75
N ARG A 219 -6.75 1.79 -18.55
CA ARG A 219 -6.65 3.04 -19.33
C ARG A 219 -5.86 2.90 -20.62
N ILE A 220 -5.19 1.77 -20.83
CA ILE A 220 -4.43 1.46 -22.03
C ILE A 220 -5.26 0.45 -22.84
N ASP A 221 -5.46 0.70 -24.14
CA ASP A 221 -6.15 -0.25 -25.01
C ASP A 221 -5.21 -1.40 -25.41
N ILE A 222 -4.98 -2.31 -24.45
CA ILE A 222 -4.14 -3.49 -24.65
C ILE A 222 -4.97 -4.58 -25.29
N ARG A 223 -4.56 -5.01 -26.50
CA ARG A 223 -5.26 -6.05 -27.28
C ARG A 223 -4.35 -7.24 -27.56
N GLY A 224 -4.90 -8.42 -27.31
CA GLY A 224 -4.33 -9.69 -27.71
C GLY A 224 -4.75 -10.10 -29.14
N PRO A 225 -4.34 -11.29 -29.60
CA PRO A 225 -4.79 -11.88 -30.85
C PRO A 225 -6.32 -11.90 -30.97
N GLY A 226 -6.84 -11.62 -32.16
CA GLY A 226 -8.29 -11.52 -32.38
C GLY A 226 -8.95 -10.26 -31.82
N GLY A 227 -8.16 -9.30 -31.30
CA GLY A 227 -8.67 -8.03 -30.79
C GLY A 227 -9.26 -8.07 -29.37
N VAL A 228 -9.07 -9.16 -28.65
CA VAL A 228 -9.52 -9.33 -27.27
C VAL A 228 -8.83 -8.32 -26.36
N ARG A 229 -9.58 -7.57 -25.57
CA ARG A 229 -9.02 -6.53 -24.68
C ARG A 229 -8.67 -7.12 -23.32
N LEU A 230 -7.51 -6.74 -22.79
CA LEU A 230 -7.04 -7.18 -21.47
C LEU A 230 -8.03 -6.82 -20.36
N LYS A 231 -8.61 -5.62 -20.39
CA LYS A 231 -9.60 -5.18 -19.40
C LYS A 231 -10.86 -6.04 -19.37
N ASP A 232 -11.26 -6.62 -20.50
CA ASP A 232 -12.44 -7.48 -20.57
C ASP A 232 -12.11 -8.88 -20.00
N VAL A 233 -10.90 -9.39 -20.28
CA VAL A 233 -10.40 -10.65 -19.67
C VAL A 233 -10.25 -10.52 -18.16
N TRP A 234 -9.89 -9.34 -17.68
CA TRP A 234 -9.72 -9.06 -16.24
C TRP A 234 -10.97 -8.48 -15.57
N ALA A 235 -12.13 -8.55 -16.20
CA ALA A 235 -13.38 -8.02 -15.63
C ALA A 235 -13.68 -8.58 -14.22
N ASP A 236 -13.40 -9.87 -13.99
CA ASP A 236 -13.58 -10.54 -12.71
C ASP A 236 -12.33 -10.52 -11.81
N GLY A 237 -11.27 -9.89 -12.24
CA GLY A 237 -9.98 -9.78 -11.56
C GLY A 237 -8.81 -10.16 -12.46
N PRO A 238 -7.59 -9.76 -12.09
CA PRO A 238 -6.41 -10.10 -12.87
C PRO A 238 -6.12 -11.60 -12.81
N ARG A 239 -5.62 -12.11 -13.92
CA ARG A 239 -5.14 -13.49 -14.05
C ARG A 239 -3.76 -13.45 -14.72
N THR A 240 -2.75 -13.99 -14.08
CA THR A 240 -1.37 -13.88 -14.56
C THR A 240 -0.56 -15.10 -14.15
N CYS A 241 0.51 -15.40 -14.86
CA CYS A 241 1.56 -16.28 -14.40
C CYS A 241 2.62 -15.44 -13.69
N LEU A 242 2.87 -15.71 -12.41
CA LEU A 242 3.83 -15.02 -11.54
C LEU A 242 3.67 -13.47 -11.47
N GLY A 243 2.55 -12.92 -11.94
CA GLY A 243 2.40 -11.47 -12.09
C GLY A 243 3.23 -10.87 -13.23
N LEU A 244 3.87 -11.70 -14.05
CA LEU A 244 4.82 -11.29 -15.08
C LEU A 244 4.24 -11.33 -16.49
N GLN A 245 3.23 -12.19 -16.75
CA GLN A 245 2.52 -12.24 -18.01
C GLN A 245 1.09 -12.75 -17.83
N PRO A 246 0.07 -12.19 -18.52
CA PRO A 246 -1.26 -12.78 -18.67
C PRO A 246 -1.28 -13.77 -19.83
N ASP A 247 -2.19 -14.75 -19.81
CA ASP A 247 -2.50 -15.59 -20.97
C ASP A 247 -3.29 -14.81 -22.03
N GLY A 248 -3.16 -15.21 -23.30
CA GLY A 248 -3.82 -14.56 -24.44
C GLY A 248 -3.19 -13.24 -24.89
N PHE A 249 -2.05 -12.83 -24.28
CA PHE A 249 -1.34 -11.58 -24.63
C PHE A 249 0.15 -11.85 -24.86
N PRO A 250 0.52 -12.49 -25.95
CA PRO A 250 1.90 -12.84 -26.22
C PRO A 250 2.81 -11.61 -26.23
N ASN A 251 4.03 -11.78 -25.71
CA ASN A 251 5.04 -10.73 -25.57
C ASN A 251 4.66 -9.54 -24.67
N LEU A 252 3.51 -9.59 -23.98
CA LEU A 252 3.17 -8.62 -22.94
C LEU A 252 3.86 -8.99 -21.63
N LEU A 253 5.03 -8.43 -21.38
CA LEU A 253 5.79 -8.62 -20.15
C LEU A 253 5.51 -7.47 -19.18
N MET A 254 5.12 -7.78 -17.95
CA MET A 254 4.71 -6.79 -16.95
C MET A 254 5.77 -6.64 -15.87
N VAL A 255 6.28 -5.44 -15.69
CA VAL A 255 7.09 -5.09 -14.52
C VAL A 255 6.14 -4.69 -13.39
N LEU A 256 6.21 -5.41 -12.26
CA LEU A 256 5.33 -5.20 -11.10
C LEU A 256 3.82 -5.34 -11.46
N GLY A 257 3.49 -6.31 -12.28
CA GLY A 257 2.09 -6.61 -12.65
C GLY A 257 1.24 -7.11 -11.47
N PRO A 258 -0.08 -7.24 -11.66
CA PRO A 258 -0.93 -7.89 -10.66
C PRO A 258 -0.42 -9.29 -10.34
N HIS A 259 -0.61 -9.75 -9.11
CA HIS A 259 -0.14 -11.05 -8.59
C HIS A 259 1.38 -11.20 -8.40
N THR A 260 2.18 -10.14 -8.58
CA THR A 260 3.58 -10.13 -8.09
C THR A 260 3.61 -10.02 -6.56
N ALA A 261 4.72 -10.46 -5.95
CA ALA A 261 4.95 -10.23 -4.53
C ALA A 261 5.05 -8.73 -4.24
N ARG A 262 4.47 -8.32 -3.13
CA ARG A 262 4.46 -6.93 -2.68
C ARG A 262 5.32 -6.76 -1.44
N GLY A 263 6.01 -5.66 -1.38
CA GLY A 263 6.91 -5.30 -0.31
C GLY A 263 7.66 -4.04 -0.70
N ASN A 264 8.97 -4.09 -0.67
CA ASN A 264 9.83 -3.02 -1.19
C ASN A 264 9.71 -2.95 -2.72
N ILE A 265 8.98 -1.95 -3.21
CA ILE A 265 8.65 -1.82 -4.64
C ILE A 265 9.89 -1.72 -5.54
N PRO A 266 10.92 -0.88 -5.25
CA PRO A 266 12.15 -0.89 -6.04
C PRO A 266 12.79 -2.28 -6.18
N ARG A 267 12.85 -3.06 -5.10
CA ARG A 267 13.41 -4.43 -5.12
C ARG A 267 12.55 -5.39 -5.94
N ALA A 268 11.24 -5.26 -5.87
CA ALA A 268 10.33 -6.05 -6.69
C ALA A 268 10.48 -5.74 -8.18
N ILE A 269 10.70 -4.47 -8.53
CA ILE A 269 10.97 -4.03 -9.89
C ILE A 269 12.29 -4.60 -10.40
N GLU A 270 13.38 -4.47 -9.62
CA GLU A 270 14.69 -5.04 -9.96
C GLU A 270 14.58 -6.54 -10.28
N HIS A 271 13.96 -7.31 -9.37
CA HIS A 271 13.75 -8.74 -9.57
C HIS A 271 12.95 -9.04 -10.85
N GLY A 272 11.87 -8.31 -11.11
CA GLY A 272 11.07 -8.48 -12.33
C GLY A 272 11.86 -8.16 -13.60
N VAL A 273 12.65 -7.09 -13.59
CA VAL A 273 13.49 -6.70 -14.74
C VAL A 273 14.61 -7.70 -14.98
N GLU A 274 15.28 -8.19 -13.94
CA GLU A 274 16.30 -9.23 -14.04
C GLU A 274 15.73 -10.52 -14.65
N TRP A 275 14.57 -10.96 -14.16
CA TRP A 275 13.88 -12.14 -14.65
C TRP A 275 13.48 -12.00 -16.13
N HIS A 276 12.87 -10.87 -16.54
CA HIS A 276 12.53 -10.59 -17.92
C HIS A 276 13.77 -10.52 -18.84
N THR A 277 14.84 -9.94 -18.34
CA THR A 277 16.13 -9.89 -19.06
C THR A 277 16.67 -11.29 -19.30
N GLY A 278 16.57 -12.18 -18.31
CA GLY A 278 16.90 -13.60 -18.45
C GLY A 278 16.04 -14.30 -19.51
N LEU A 279 14.72 -14.10 -19.47
CA LEU A 279 13.80 -14.64 -20.46
C LEU A 279 14.11 -14.16 -21.88
N LEU A 280 14.36 -12.86 -22.08
CA LEU A 280 14.71 -12.31 -23.39
C LEU A 280 16.05 -12.83 -23.91
N ARG A 281 17.04 -13.04 -23.03
CA ARG A 281 18.31 -13.70 -23.40
C ARG A 281 18.09 -15.14 -23.82
N PHE A 282 17.26 -15.89 -23.09
CA PHE A 282 16.88 -17.25 -23.45
C PHE A 282 16.21 -17.29 -24.81
N MET A 283 15.21 -16.43 -25.07
CA MET A 283 14.53 -16.34 -26.36
C MET A 283 15.51 -16.05 -27.49
N ARG A 284 16.41 -15.08 -27.30
CA ARG A 284 17.42 -14.72 -28.32
C ARG A 284 18.36 -15.90 -28.63
N ALA A 285 18.83 -16.60 -27.60
CA ALA A 285 19.72 -17.74 -27.76
C ALA A 285 19.10 -18.92 -28.54
N HIS A 286 17.75 -19.02 -28.49
CA HIS A 286 17.00 -20.09 -29.17
C HIS A 286 16.25 -19.60 -30.43
N ASN A 287 16.54 -18.37 -30.91
CA ASN A 287 15.85 -17.75 -32.07
C ASN A 287 14.33 -17.70 -31.95
N LEU A 288 13.82 -17.48 -30.72
CA LEU A 288 12.40 -17.38 -30.41
C LEU A 288 11.96 -15.91 -30.45
N THR A 289 10.80 -15.65 -31.04
CA THR A 289 10.26 -14.28 -31.23
C THR A 289 8.93 -14.06 -30.51
N ARG A 290 8.33 -15.12 -30.01
CA ARG A 290 7.05 -15.08 -29.30
C ARG A 290 7.15 -15.90 -28.03
N VAL A 291 6.65 -15.32 -26.94
CA VAL A 291 6.45 -15.98 -25.66
C VAL A 291 5.05 -15.72 -25.16
N GLU A 292 4.39 -16.75 -24.66
CA GLU A 292 3.04 -16.67 -24.10
C GLU A 292 2.91 -17.68 -22.96
N THR A 293 2.41 -17.23 -21.80
CA THR A 293 2.18 -18.13 -20.68
C THR A 293 1.06 -19.13 -20.99
N ARG A 294 1.18 -20.33 -20.47
CA ARG A 294 0.15 -21.38 -20.63
C ARG A 294 -1.03 -21.09 -19.69
N PRO A 295 -2.29 -21.26 -20.15
CA PRO A 295 -3.48 -20.97 -19.34
C PRO A 295 -3.53 -21.74 -18.02
N GLU A 296 -3.05 -22.99 -18.00
CA GLU A 296 -2.98 -23.83 -16.79
C GLU A 296 -2.03 -23.22 -15.73
N GLN A 297 -0.94 -22.58 -16.13
CA GLN A 297 0.00 -21.93 -15.23
C GLN A 297 -0.57 -20.61 -14.66
N VAL A 298 -1.36 -19.91 -15.46
CA VAL A 298 -2.11 -18.74 -14.97
C VAL A 298 -3.15 -19.15 -13.93
N ALA A 299 -3.85 -20.28 -14.14
CA ALA A 299 -4.83 -20.78 -13.21
C ALA A 299 -4.18 -21.23 -11.89
N GLU A 300 -3.10 -22.02 -11.96
CA GLU A 300 -2.31 -22.46 -10.79
C GLU A 300 -1.77 -21.31 -9.97
N TRP A 301 -1.18 -20.32 -10.63
CA TRP A 301 -0.63 -19.16 -9.93
C TRP A 301 -1.72 -18.29 -9.31
N THR A 302 -2.83 -18.09 -10.02
CA THR A 302 -3.98 -17.34 -9.51
C THR A 302 -4.54 -18.02 -8.23
N GLU A 303 -4.69 -19.32 -8.22
CA GLU A 303 -5.11 -20.07 -7.03
C GLU A 303 -4.11 -19.93 -5.87
N THR A 304 -2.81 -20.01 -6.15
CA THR A 304 -1.74 -19.79 -5.17
C THR A 304 -1.85 -18.41 -4.53
N VAL A 305 -2.09 -17.36 -5.33
CA VAL A 305 -2.24 -15.98 -4.87
C VAL A 305 -3.48 -15.81 -3.99
N ILE A 306 -4.60 -16.43 -4.37
CA ILE A 306 -5.85 -16.43 -3.58
C ILE A 306 -5.61 -17.08 -2.22
N LYS A 307 -5.07 -18.30 -2.20
CA LYS A 307 -4.76 -19.06 -0.96
C LYS A 307 -3.84 -18.28 -0.02
N ALA A 308 -2.81 -17.62 -0.57
CA ALA A 308 -1.89 -16.81 0.23
C ALA A 308 -2.56 -15.60 0.92
N SER A 309 -3.76 -15.24 0.51
CA SER A 309 -4.51 -14.10 1.04
C SER A 309 -5.63 -14.49 2.01
N GLU A 310 -6.04 -15.75 2.05
CA GLU A 310 -7.22 -16.21 2.81
C GLU A 310 -7.12 -15.95 4.32
N ALA A 311 -5.95 -16.18 4.89
CA ALA A 311 -5.72 -15.99 6.33
C ALA A 311 -5.56 -14.52 6.73
N LEU A 312 -5.43 -13.60 5.78
CA LEU A 312 -5.15 -12.20 6.09
C LEU A 312 -6.43 -11.43 6.43
N LEU A 313 -6.40 -10.68 7.52
CA LEU A 313 -7.48 -9.78 7.90
C LEU A 313 -7.72 -8.69 6.84
N SER A 314 -6.70 -8.31 6.08
CA SER A 314 -6.81 -7.35 4.99
C SER A 314 -7.71 -7.82 3.84
N SER A 315 -7.90 -9.12 3.65
CA SER A 315 -8.81 -9.68 2.62
C SER A 315 -10.28 -9.32 2.90
N LYS A 316 -10.60 -9.07 4.17
CA LYS A 316 -11.94 -8.69 4.63
C LYS A 316 -12.20 -7.18 4.58
N VAL A 317 -11.21 -6.37 4.18
CA VAL A 317 -11.26 -4.90 4.24
C VAL A 317 -11.31 -4.27 2.86
N ASP A 318 -12.25 -3.33 2.65
CA ASP A 318 -12.32 -2.54 1.41
C ASP A 318 -11.14 -1.59 1.29
N SER A 319 -10.30 -1.78 0.30
CA SER A 319 -9.16 -0.92 0.00
C SER A 319 -8.75 -1.01 -1.48
N TRP A 320 -7.90 -0.10 -1.93
CA TRP A 320 -7.30 -0.22 -3.25
C TRP A 320 -6.45 -1.49 -3.41
N GLN A 321 -5.95 -2.05 -2.31
CA GLN A 321 -5.19 -3.32 -2.31
C GLN A 321 -6.10 -4.53 -2.60
N THR A 322 -7.38 -4.43 -2.26
CA THR A 322 -8.41 -5.42 -2.56
C THR A 322 -9.26 -5.04 -3.78
N GLY A 323 -8.85 -4.03 -4.57
CA GLY A 323 -9.52 -3.62 -5.79
C GLY A 323 -10.81 -2.83 -5.58
N VAL A 324 -11.13 -2.44 -4.33
CA VAL A 324 -12.32 -1.65 -4.06
C VAL A 324 -11.99 -0.15 -4.15
N ASN A 325 -12.62 0.50 -5.10
CA ASN A 325 -12.55 1.96 -5.26
C ASN A 325 -13.92 2.50 -5.64
N ARG A 326 -14.65 3.01 -4.66
CA ARG A 326 -16.03 3.52 -4.86
C ARG A 326 -16.11 4.77 -5.73
N ASN A 327 -14.98 5.38 -6.07
CA ASN A 327 -14.89 6.52 -7.00
C ASN A 327 -14.81 6.06 -8.48
N VAL A 328 -14.74 4.75 -8.72
CA VAL A 328 -14.64 4.15 -10.06
C VAL A 328 -15.75 3.14 -10.23
N GLU A 329 -16.51 3.26 -11.29
CA GLU A 329 -17.58 2.33 -11.64
C GLU A 329 -17.05 0.90 -11.81
N GLY A 330 -17.77 -0.09 -11.31
CA GLY A 330 -17.39 -1.51 -11.36
C GLY A 330 -16.31 -1.94 -10.35
N ARG A 331 -15.76 -1.01 -9.52
CA ARG A 331 -14.74 -1.30 -8.50
C ARG A 331 -15.33 -1.46 -7.09
N THR A 332 -16.40 -2.26 -6.97
CA THR A 332 -17.12 -2.47 -5.70
C THR A 332 -16.88 -3.84 -5.07
N VAL A 333 -16.32 -4.78 -5.82
CA VAL A 333 -16.07 -6.16 -5.37
C VAL A 333 -14.61 -6.34 -5.00
N ARG A 334 -14.36 -7.00 -3.87
CA ARG A 334 -12.99 -7.34 -3.44
C ARG A 334 -12.40 -8.40 -4.36
N ARG A 335 -11.14 -8.21 -4.72
CA ARG A 335 -10.33 -9.09 -5.56
C ARG A 335 -8.93 -9.19 -4.98
N VAL A 336 -8.25 -10.30 -5.20
CA VAL A 336 -6.85 -10.42 -4.82
C VAL A 336 -6.02 -9.83 -5.95
N LEU A 337 -5.32 -8.72 -5.68
CA LEU A 337 -4.56 -7.97 -6.68
C LEU A 337 -3.04 -8.17 -6.58
N GLY A 338 -2.55 -8.91 -5.61
CA GLY A 338 -1.13 -9.15 -5.43
C GLY A 338 -0.87 -10.40 -4.63
N TYR A 339 0.29 -10.99 -4.82
CA TYR A 339 0.75 -12.09 -4.00
C TYR A 339 1.12 -11.56 -2.60
N ASN A 340 0.35 -11.95 -1.60
CA ASN A 340 0.53 -11.52 -0.20
C ASN A 340 1.27 -12.59 0.64
N GLY A 341 1.87 -13.57 -0.01
CA GLY A 341 2.73 -14.56 0.64
C GLY A 341 4.16 -14.05 0.84
N ASN A 342 5.05 -14.96 1.16
CA ASN A 342 6.46 -14.67 1.41
C ASN A 342 7.19 -14.31 0.10
N GLY A 343 7.82 -13.13 0.04
CA GLY A 343 8.56 -12.64 -1.12
C GLY A 343 9.77 -13.51 -1.50
N MET A 344 10.42 -14.15 -0.53
CA MET A 344 11.49 -15.12 -0.82
C MET A 344 10.93 -16.38 -1.53
N HIS A 345 9.73 -16.81 -1.17
CA HIS A 345 9.06 -17.94 -1.83
C HIS A 345 8.70 -17.59 -3.28
N TYR A 346 8.17 -16.38 -3.50
CA TYR A 346 7.90 -15.87 -4.83
C TYR A 346 9.16 -15.83 -5.69
N ARG A 347 10.24 -15.25 -5.17
CA ARG A 347 11.53 -15.18 -5.86
C ARG A 347 12.05 -16.55 -6.24
N ARG A 348 12.06 -17.51 -5.30
CA ARG A 348 12.45 -18.90 -5.56
C ARG A 348 11.63 -19.54 -6.67
N LYS A 349 10.30 -19.34 -6.66
CA LYS A 349 9.42 -19.86 -7.72
C LYS A 349 9.78 -19.27 -9.10
N CYS A 350 10.06 -17.98 -9.16
CA CYS A 350 10.53 -17.34 -10.40
C CYS A 350 11.89 -17.88 -10.87
N GLU A 351 12.82 -18.13 -9.94
CA GLU A 351 14.14 -18.73 -10.22
C GLU A 351 14.02 -20.17 -10.72
N GLU A 352 13.14 -20.98 -10.11
CA GLU A 352 12.82 -22.35 -10.56
C GLU A 352 12.29 -22.40 -11.99
N VAL A 353 11.36 -21.50 -12.33
CA VAL A 353 10.83 -21.37 -13.70
C VAL A 353 11.94 -21.03 -14.69
N ALA A 354 12.82 -20.09 -14.35
CA ALA A 354 13.93 -19.71 -15.22
C ALA A 354 14.94 -20.86 -15.37
N ALA A 355 15.34 -21.53 -14.28
CA ALA A 355 16.24 -22.66 -14.28
C ALA A 355 15.67 -23.88 -15.02
N GLY A 356 14.34 -24.05 -14.99
CA GLY A 356 13.61 -25.08 -15.72
C GLY A 356 13.49 -24.83 -17.23
N GLY A 357 14.03 -23.74 -17.76
CA GLY A 357 13.96 -23.37 -19.17
C GLY A 357 12.57 -22.81 -19.55
N TYR A 358 11.90 -22.14 -18.62
CA TYR A 358 10.62 -21.42 -18.81
C TYR A 358 9.50 -22.32 -19.39
N ARG A 359 9.40 -23.57 -18.92
CA ARG A 359 8.43 -24.58 -19.41
C ARG A 359 6.96 -24.17 -19.22
N GLU A 360 6.70 -23.25 -18.32
CA GLU A 360 5.41 -22.62 -18.05
C GLU A 360 4.93 -21.74 -19.21
N PHE A 361 5.80 -21.50 -20.17
CA PHE A 361 5.55 -20.66 -21.33
C PHE A 361 5.61 -21.47 -22.63
N ALA A 362 4.83 -21.05 -23.60
CA ALA A 362 4.90 -21.50 -24.97
C ALA A 362 5.71 -20.51 -25.80
N PHE A 363 6.58 -21.02 -26.65
CA PHE A 363 7.47 -20.21 -27.50
C PHE A 363 7.25 -20.50 -28.99
N ARG A 364 7.52 -19.51 -29.80
CA ARG A 364 7.63 -19.65 -31.26
C ARG A 364 8.76 -18.79 -31.81
#